data_18522cb0891a3d4f436d8f0f853d07aa
#
_entry.id   18522cb0891a3d4f436d8f0f853d07aa
#
_cell.length_a   1.000
_cell.length_b   1.000
_cell.length_c   1.000
_cell.angle_alpha   90.00
_cell.angle_beta   90.00
_cell.angle_gamma   90.00
#
_symmetry.space_group_name_H-M   'P 1'
#
loop_
_entity.id
_entity.type
_entity.pdbx_description
1 polymer ?
#
loop_
_entity_poly.entity_id
_entity_poly.type
_entity_poly.pdbx_seq_one_letter_code
_entity_poly.pdbx_strand_id
1 'polypeptide(L)'
;WLPNADAVLWFHREVLPLVRGECPEVQFYVVGKNPPLAIQQLAEPETIHVTGFVADVEEYMAQTAVFVIPLRVGGGMKLLQALAMARAVVSTSIGAEGIAVTHGQDILLADNATEFARCVVQLLRDPELRMRLGQNGRKLIETFYSWETATDSLESAYRHAIQPKTR
;
A
#
# COMPACT_ATOMS: atom_id res chain seq x y z
N TRP A 1 -13.05 7.06 7.29
CA TRP A 1 -13.13 7.08 5.81
C TRP A 1 -13.65 5.73 5.33
N LEU A 2 -14.84 5.71 4.69
CA LEU A 2 -15.55 4.49 4.26
C LEU A 2 -14.71 3.53 3.38
N PRO A 3 -13.95 4.00 2.37
CA PRO A 3 -13.13 3.13 1.54
C PRO A 3 -12.08 2.33 2.31
N ASN A 4 -11.48 2.90 3.36
CA ASN A 4 -10.50 2.17 4.16
C ASN A 4 -11.16 1.06 4.99
N ALA A 5 -12.35 1.33 5.55
CA ALA A 5 -13.10 0.32 6.30
C ALA A 5 -13.54 -0.84 5.39
N ASP A 6 -14.05 -0.53 4.20
CA ASP A 6 -14.41 -1.51 3.18
C ASP A 6 -13.21 -2.40 2.80
N ALA A 7 -12.06 -1.78 2.55
CA ALA A 7 -10.83 -2.49 2.20
C ALA A 7 -10.38 -3.47 3.31
N VAL A 8 -10.39 -3.04 4.57
CA VAL A 8 -10.05 -3.91 5.72
C VAL A 8 -11.04 -5.06 5.86
N LEU A 9 -12.35 -4.78 5.74
CA LEU A 9 -13.40 -5.81 5.84
C LEU A 9 -13.30 -6.82 4.70
N TRP A 10 -13.07 -6.37 3.47
CA TRP A 10 -12.86 -7.26 2.33
C TRP A 10 -11.61 -8.13 2.51
N PHE A 11 -10.48 -7.53 2.89
CA PHE A 11 -9.26 -8.29 3.14
C PHE A 11 -9.45 -9.33 4.23
N HIS A 12 -10.08 -8.95 5.36
CA HIS A 12 -10.34 -9.86 6.47
C HIS A 12 -11.23 -11.04 6.08
N ARG A 13 -12.31 -10.77 5.31
CA ARG A 13 -13.32 -11.81 4.99
C ARG A 13 -12.91 -12.72 3.86
N GLU A 14 -12.29 -12.16 2.82
CA GLU A 14 -12.07 -12.86 1.55
C GLU A 14 -10.60 -13.26 1.36
N VAL A 15 -9.65 -12.49 1.84
CA VAL A 15 -8.21 -12.69 1.56
C VAL A 15 -7.50 -13.37 2.71
N LEU A 16 -7.66 -12.86 3.93
CA LEU A 16 -6.92 -13.33 5.11
C LEU A 16 -7.11 -14.83 5.40
N PRO A 17 -8.32 -15.43 5.27
CA PRO A 17 -8.48 -16.86 5.44
C PRO A 17 -7.65 -17.71 4.45
N LEU A 18 -7.54 -17.24 3.20
CA LEU A 18 -6.71 -17.90 2.18
C LEU A 18 -5.22 -17.79 2.51
N VAL A 19 -4.78 -16.62 2.99
CA VAL A 19 -3.40 -16.40 3.43
C VAL A 19 -3.08 -17.29 4.64
N ARG A 20 -3.96 -17.37 5.63
CA ARG A 20 -3.80 -18.22 6.82
C ARG A 20 -3.77 -19.70 6.50
N GLY A 21 -4.49 -20.13 5.46
CA GLY A 21 -4.42 -21.52 4.98
C GLY A 21 -3.01 -21.93 4.54
N GLU A 22 -2.21 -21.00 4.07
CA GLU A 22 -0.84 -21.19 3.59
C GLU A 22 0.24 -20.75 4.59
N CYS A 23 -0.07 -19.75 5.43
CA CYS A 23 0.80 -19.13 6.42
C CYS A 23 0.03 -18.94 7.74
N PRO A 24 -0.16 -19.99 8.55
CA PRO A 24 -1.00 -19.93 9.75
C PRO A 24 -0.54 -18.91 10.80
N GLU A 25 0.76 -18.67 10.90
CA GLU A 25 1.37 -17.75 11.87
C GLU A 25 1.29 -16.27 11.47
N VAL A 26 0.62 -15.96 10.34
CA VAL A 26 0.55 -14.57 9.87
C VAL A 26 -0.27 -13.72 10.84
N GLN A 27 0.27 -12.57 11.19
CA GLN A 27 -0.42 -11.55 11.97
C GLN A 27 -0.88 -10.42 11.06
N PHE A 28 -2.07 -9.89 11.31
CA PHE A 28 -2.64 -8.79 10.56
C PHE A 28 -2.79 -7.55 11.43
N TYR A 29 -2.15 -6.47 11.03
CA TYR A 29 -2.18 -5.19 11.72
C TYR A 29 -3.03 -4.18 10.97
N VAL A 30 -4.02 -3.61 11.64
CA VAL A 30 -4.84 -2.48 11.16
C VAL A 30 -4.45 -1.25 11.98
N VAL A 31 -3.64 -0.40 11.38
CA VAL A 31 -3.10 0.79 12.04
C VAL A 31 -3.85 2.03 11.57
N GLY A 32 -4.46 2.77 12.50
CA GLY A 32 -5.15 3.99 12.14
C GLY A 32 -6.03 4.58 13.24
N LYS A 33 -6.15 5.88 13.21
CA LYS A 33 -6.94 6.65 14.20
C LYS A 33 -8.45 6.42 14.04
N ASN A 34 -9.13 6.26 15.16
CA ASN A 34 -10.59 6.18 15.25
C ASN A 34 -11.21 5.12 14.31
N PRO A 35 -10.80 3.84 14.39
CA PRO A 35 -11.42 2.80 13.58
C PRO A 35 -12.90 2.67 13.92
N PRO A 36 -13.78 2.48 12.91
CA PRO A 36 -15.20 2.20 13.15
C PRO A 36 -15.39 0.93 13.99
N LEU A 37 -16.52 0.82 14.68
CA LEU A 37 -16.81 -0.33 15.56
C LEU A 37 -16.65 -1.68 14.83
N ALA A 38 -17.11 -1.76 13.58
CA ALA A 38 -16.97 -2.96 12.76
C ALA A 38 -15.50 -3.39 12.52
N ILE A 39 -14.56 -2.43 12.55
CA ILE A 39 -13.13 -2.73 12.46
C ILE A 39 -12.57 -3.09 13.83
N GLN A 40 -12.98 -2.38 14.89
CA GLN A 40 -12.55 -2.70 16.26
C GLN A 40 -12.91 -4.13 16.65
N GLN A 41 -14.09 -4.61 16.22
CA GLN A 41 -14.58 -5.97 16.48
C GLN A 41 -13.82 -7.07 15.73
N LEU A 42 -12.94 -6.73 14.78
CA LEU A 42 -12.07 -7.72 14.12
C LEU A 42 -10.87 -8.12 14.98
N ALA A 43 -10.57 -7.38 16.05
CA ALA A 43 -9.40 -7.65 16.88
C ALA A 43 -9.45 -9.05 17.49
N GLU A 44 -8.38 -9.81 17.28
CA GLU A 44 -8.13 -11.14 17.86
C GLU A 44 -6.77 -11.08 18.58
N PRO A 45 -6.67 -11.46 19.85
CA PRO A 45 -5.51 -11.15 20.69
C PRO A 45 -4.14 -11.51 20.12
N GLU A 46 -4.04 -12.61 19.36
CA GLU A 46 -2.77 -13.15 18.86
C GLU A 46 -2.58 -12.98 17.35
N THR A 47 -3.62 -12.61 16.61
CA THR A 47 -3.61 -12.73 15.15
C THR A 47 -4.07 -11.48 14.41
N ILE A 48 -4.97 -10.67 14.99
CA ILE A 48 -5.47 -9.44 14.38
C ILE A 48 -5.38 -8.29 15.38
N HIS A 49 -4.53 -7.33 15.07
CA HIS A 49 -4.24 -6.20 15.92
C HIS A 49 -4.84 -4.92 15.34
N VAL A 50 -5.85 -4.35 16.01
CA VAL A 50 -6.43 -3.05 15.67
C VAL A 50 -5.90 -2.02 16.65
N THR A 51 -4.92 -1.22 16.23
CA THR A 51 -4.14 -0.37 17.16
C THR A 51 -4.86 0.90 17.58
N GLY A 52 -5.78 1.41 16.78
CA GLY A 52 -6.25 2.78 16.96
C GLY A 52 -5.18 3.81 16.60
N PHE A 53 -5.15 4.92 17.34
CA PHE A 53 -4.11 5.95 17.17
C PHE A 53 -2.75 5.43 17.66
N VAL A 54 -1.73 5.62 16.84
CA VAL A 54 -0.33 5.39 17.18
C VAL A 54 0.45 6.68 16.95
N ALA A 55 1.47 6.93 17.76
CA ALA A 55 2.31 8.12 17.62
C ALA A 55 3.18 8.06 16.35
N ASP A 56 3.64 6.86 16.01
CA ASP A 56 4.49 6.62 14.85
C ASP A 56 3.96 5.44 14.03
N VAL A 57 3.42 5.74 12.86
CA VAL A 57 2.95 4.72 11.90
C VAL A 57 4.13 4.07 11.16
N GLU A 58 5.23 4.80 11.01
CA GLU A 58 6.41 4.35 10.26
C GLU A 58 7.11 3.20 10.99
N GLU A 59 7.07 3.20 12.34
CA GLU A 59 7.57 2.09 13.14
C GLU A 59 6.84 0.77 12.81
N TYR A 60 5.51 0.80 12.72
CA TYR A 60 4.72 -0.37 12.31
C TYR A 60 5.02 -0.79 10.86
N MET A 61 5.15 0.19 9.96
CA MET A 61 5.50 -0.10 8.57
C MET A 61 6.89 -0.72 8.45
N ALA A 62 7.86 -0.26 9.25
CA ALA A 62 9.23 -0.78 9.23
C ALA A 62 9.30 -2.26 9.66
N GLN A 63 8.44 -2.68 10.58
CA GLN A 63 8.39 -4.06 11.10
C GLN A 63 7.54 -4.99 10.21
N THR A 64 6.75 -4.45 9.28
CA THR A 64 5.83 -5.22 8.43
C THR A 64 6.59 -5.94 7.30
N ALA A 65 6.36 -7.23 7.15
CA ALA A 65 6.90 -8.02 6.04
C ALA A 65 6.23 -7.66 4.71
N VAL A 66 4.91 -7.50 4.70
CA VAL A 66 4.10 -7.19 3.51
C VAL A 66 3.10 -6.09 3.84
N PHE A 67 3.12 -5.02 3.07
CA PHE A 67 2.14 -3.95 3.18
C PHE A 67 0.99 -4.19 2.18
N VAL A 68 -0.26 -4.16 2.65
CA VAL A 68 -1.42 -4.44 1.81
C VAL A 68 -2.30 -3.20 1.61
N ILE A 69 -2.70 -2.95 0.38
CA ILE A 69 -3.60 -1.85 -0.01
C ILE A 69 -4.79 -2.44 -0.79
N PRO A 70 -5.73 -3.07 -0.10
CA PRO A 70 -6.87 -3.77 -0.72
C PRO A 70 -8.03 -2.82 -1.01
N LEU A 71 -7.75 -1.61 -1.52
CA LEU A 71 -8.75 -0.60 -1.84
C LEU A 71 -9.56 -1.00 -3.07
N ARG A 72 -10.88 -0.91 -2.98
CA ARG A 72 -11.82 -1.15 -4.07
C ARG A 72 -12.46 0.14 -4.57
N VAL A 73 -12.23 1.24 -3.85
CA VAL A 73 -12.69 2.59 -4.19
C VAL A 73 -11.65 3.59 -3.65
N GLY A 74 -11.33 4.61 -4.44
CA GLY A 74 -10.41 5.70 -4.03
C GLY A 74 -8.94 5.38 -4.26
N GLY A 75 -8.10 6.40 -4.28
CA GLY A 75 -6.68 6.33 -4.66
C GLY A 75 -5.70 6.21 -3.50
N GLY A 76 -4.47 5.83 -3.82
CA GLY A 76 -3.45 5.30 -2.95
C GLY A 76 -2.36 6.22 -2.44
N MET A 77 -2.64 7.35 -1.75
CA MET A 77 -1.57 8.13 -1.09
C MET A 77 -0.71 7.28 -0.15
N LYS A 78 -1.30 6.24 0.47
CA LYS A 78 -0.57 5.30 1.33
C LYS A 78 0.43 4.44 0.56
N LEU A 79 0.20 4.23 -0.74
CA LEU A 79 1.13 3.52 -1.60
C LEU A 79 2.46 4.27 -1.73
N LEU A 80 2.43 5.58 -1.97
CA LEU A 80 3.63 6.40 -2.06
C LEU A 80 4.48 6.30 -0.79
N GLN A 81 3.84 6.36 0.39
CA GLN A 81 4.53 6.22 1.67
C GLN A 81 5.16 4.82 1.83
N ALA A 82 4.43 3.75 1.53
CA ALA A 82 4.95 2.40 1.64
C ALA A 82 6.13 2.15 0.69
N LEU A 83 6.04 2.61 -0.56
CA LEU A 83 7.13 2.51 -1.53
C LEU A 83 8.34 3.36 -1.11
N ALA A 84 8.14 4.59 -0.61
CA ALA A 84 9.22 5.44 -0.11
C ALA A 84 10.00 4.78 1.04
N MET A 85 9.33 3.97 1.85
CA MET A 85 9.95 3.18 2.92
C MET A 85 10.53 1.84 2.44
N ALA A 86 10.62 1.62 1.14
CA ALA A 86 11.08 0.36 0.54
C ALA A 86 10.31 -0.88 1.04
N ARG A 87 9.00 -0.75 1.28
CA ARG A 87 8.16 -1.89 1.67
C ARG A 87 7.69 -2.66 0.46
N ALA A 88 7.66 -3.99 0.58
CA ALA A 88 7.01 -4.84 -0.40
C ALA A 88 5.48 -4.69 -0.27
N VAL A 89 4.83 -4.33 -1.37
CA VAL A 89 3.41 -3.99 -1.38
C VAL A 89 2.63 -4.95 -2.26
N VAL A 90 1.44 -5.35 -1.78
CA VAL A 90 0.36 -5.91 -2.60
C VAL A 90 -0.79 -4.91 -2.63
N SER A 91 -1.25 -4.54 -3.80
CA SER A 91 -2.37 -3.60 -3.99
C SER A 91 -3.36 -4.11 -5.01
N THR A 92 -4.59 -3.60 -4.95
CA THR A 92 -5.49 -3.63 -6.11
C THR A 92 -5.04 -2.60 -7.15
N SER A 93 -5.48 -2.75 -8.38
CA SER A 93 -5.26 -1.76 -9.45
C SER A 93 -5.84 -0.39 -9.04
N ILE A 94 -7.00 -0.38 -8.39
CA ILE A 94 -7.63 0.84 -7.85
C ILE A 94 -6.76 1.46 -6.74
N GLY A 95 -6.19 0.64 -5.84
CA GLY A 95 -5.31 1.13 -4.78
C GLY A 95 -4.01 1.75 -5.29
N ALA A 96 -3.60 1.40 -6.51
CA ALA A 96 -2.41 1.91 -7.19
C ALA A 96 -2.72 2.98 -8.25
N GLU A 97 -3.99 3.37 -8.42
CA GLU A 97 -4.41 4.33 -9.44
C GLU A 97 -3.68 5.66 -9.31
N GLY A 98 -3.20 6.19 -10.43
CA GLY A 98 -2.47 7.46 -10.49
C GLY A 98 -0.99 7.35 -10.15
N ILE A 99 -0.47 6.16 -9.84
CA ILE A 99 0.95 5.93 -9.56
C ILE A 99 1.53 4.99 -10.63
N ALA A 100 2.65 5.37 -11.22
CA ALA A 100 3.27 4.68 -12.36
C ALA A 100 4.01 3.39 -11.94
N VAL A 101 3.35 2.53 -11.18
CA VAL A 101 3.91 1.24 -10.74
C VAL A 101 3.71 0.14 -11.78
N THR A 102 4.60 -0.83 -11.79
CA THR A 102 4.57 -1.99 -12.68
C THR A 102 4.50 -3.28 -11.87
N HIS A 103 3.48 -4.11 -12.14
CA HIS A 103 3.34 -5.43 -11.49
C HIS A 103 4.59 -6.29 -11.69
N GLY A 104 5.08 -6.88 -10.59
CA GLY A 104 6.25 -7.76 -10.59
C GLY A 104 7.60 -7.03 -10.62
N GLN A 105 7.61 -5.70 -10.81
CA GLN A 105 8.82 -4.86 -10.77
C GLN A 105 8.91 -4.05 -9.47
N ASP A 106 7.87 -3.26 -9.16
CA ASP A 106 7.83 -2.35 -8.01
C ASP A 106 6.82 -2.78 -6.95
N ILE A 107 5.84 -3.56 -7.36
CA ILE A 107 4.65 -3.94 -6.59
C ILE A 107 4.07 -5.26 -7.11
N LEU A 108 3.25 -5.94 -6.32
CA LEU A 108 2.33 -6.95 -6.83
C LEU A 108 0.91 -6.39 -6.87
N LEU A 109 0.23 -6.53 -8.02
CA LEU A 109 -1.14 -6.09 -8.24
C LEU A 109 -2.07 -7.30 -8.35
N ALA A 110 -3.22 -7.25 -7.69
CA ALA A 110 -4.26 -8.27 -7.79
C ALA A 110 -5.62 -7.69 -7.41
N ASP A 111 -6.65 -7.96 -8.22
CA ASP A 111 -7.98 -7.37 -8.07
C ASP A 111 -9.05 -8.34 -7.53
N ASN A 112 -8.71 -9.62 -7.36
CA ASN A 112 -9.58 -10.60 -6.72
C ASN A 112 -8.90 -11.26 -5.50
N ALA A 113 -9.69 -11.82 -4.63
CA ALA A 113 -9.22 -12.33 -3.34
C ALA A 113 -8.19 -13.48 -3.48
N THR A 114 -8.38 -14.38 -4.41
CA THR A 114 -7.50 -15.53 -4.61
C THR A 114 -6.11 -15.10 -5.11
N GLU A 115 -6.05 -14.20 -6.10
CA GLU A 115 -4.79 -13.67 -6.58
C GLU A 115 -4.11 -12.78 -5.56
N PHE A 116 -4.89 -11.97 -4.84
CA PHE A 116 -4.36 -11.10 -3.78
C PHE A 116 -3.71 -11.95 -2.67
N ALA A 117 -4.39 -12.99 -2.21
CA ALA A 117 -3.85 -13.92 -1.22
C ALA A 117 -2.57 -14.59 -1.74
N ARG A 118 -2.56 -15.07 -2.99
CA ARG A 118 -1.38 -15.66 -3.62
C ARG A 118 -0.19 -14.68 -3.63
N CYS A 119 -0.42 -13.42 -3.98
CA CYS A 119 0.61 -12.39 -3.95
C CYS A 119 1.14 -12.14 -2.53
N VAL A 120 0.26 -12.10 -1.53
CA VAL A 120 0.68 -11.95 -0.13
C VAL A 120 1.51 -13.14 0.33
N VAL A 121 1.05 -14.37 0.08
CA VAL A 121 1.78 -15.60 0.44
C VAL A 121 3.14 -15.66 -0.26
N GLN A 122 3.22 -15.30 -1.55
CA GLN A 122 4.46 -15.22 -2.29
C GLN A 122 5.46 -14.30 -1.60
N LEU A 123 5.03 -13.09 -1.21
CA LEU A 123 5.90 -12.14 -0.52
C LEU A 123 6.26 -12.61 0.89
N LEU A 124 5.37 -13.27 1.62
CA LEU A 124 5.68 -13.81 2.95
C LEU A 124 6.77 -14.87 2.89
N ARG A 125 6.77 -15.72 1.85
CA ARG A 125 7.71 -16.83 1.66
C ARG A 125 9.03 -16.46 0.97
N ASP A 126 9.07 -15.33 0.26
CA ASP A 126 10.22 -14.92 -0.55
C ASP A 126 10.81 -13.57 -0.06
N PRO A 127 11.78 -13.59 0.86
CA PRO A 127 12.46 -12.39 1.35
C PRO A 127 13.24 -11.64 0.27
N GLU A 128 13.79 -12.34 -0.72
CA GLU A 128 14.57 -11.72 -1.80
C GLU A 128 13.65 -10.93 -2.73
N LEU A 129 12.48 -11.50 -3.06
CA LEU A 129 11.46 -10.80 -3.81
C LEU A 129 10.96 -9.55 -3.06
N ARG A 130 10.71 -9.67 -1.74
CA ARG A 130 10.33 -8.51 -0.91
C ARG A 130 11.35 -7.38 -1.01
N MET A 131 12.62 -7.71 -0.83
CA MET A 131 13.71 -6.73 -0.87
C MET A 131 13.81 -6.08 -2.25
N ARG A 132 13.76 -6.87 -3.32
CA ARG A 132 13.83 -6.37 -4.70
C ARG A 132 12.69 -5.44 -5.04
N LEU A 133 11.43 -5.83 -4.76
CA LEU A 133 10.27 -4.99 -5.03
C LEU A 133 10.29 -3.70 -4.19
N GLY A 134 10.65 -3.80 -2.91
CA GLY A 134 10.78 -2.63 -2.04
C GLY A 134 11.83 -1.63 -2.54
N GLN A 135 12.99 -2.09 -2.95
CA GLN A 135 14.06 -1.23 -3.49
C GLN A 135 13.62 -0.57 -4.81
N ASN A 136 12.99 -1.33 -5.69
CA ASN A 136 12.50 -0.80 -6.96
C ASN A 136 11.41 0.25 -6.74
N GLY A 137 10.44 -0.04 -5.84
CA GLY A 137 9.39 0.90 -5.47
C GLY A 137 9.96 2.21 -4.89
N ARG A 138 10.95 2.12 -4.01
CA ARG A 138 11.63 3.30 -3.48
C ARG A 138 12.32 4.11 -4.58
N LYS A 139 13.05 3.45 -5.47
CA LYS A 139 13.70 4.11 -6.60
C LYS A 139 12.70 4.82 -7.51
N LEU A 140 11.54 4.23 -7.74
CA LEU A 140 10.45 4.86 -8.50
C LEU A 140 9.98 6.15 -7.80
N ILE A 141 9.78 6.13 -6.47
CA ILE A 141 9.38 7.31 -5.70
C ILE A 141 10.45 8.41 -5.77
N GLU A 142 11.70 8.06 -5.53
CA GLU A 142 12.83 9.00 -5.60
C GLU A 142 12.97 9.65 -7.00
N THR A 143 12.65 8.89 -8.06
CA THR A 143 12.78 9.38 -9.44
C THR A 143 11.63 10.27 -9.89
N PHE A 144 10.38 9.92 -9.53
CA PHE A 144 9.19 10.53 -10.12
C PHE A 144 8.29 11.29 -9.15
N TYR A 145 8.42 11.04 -7.85
CA TYR A 145 7.51 11.56 -6.82
C TYR A 145 8.21 12.32 -5.69
N SER A 146 9.49 12.71 -5.92
CA SER A 146 10.21 13.58 -4.98
C SER A 146 9.65 15.01 -5.01
N TRP A 147 9.86 15.75 -3.93
CA TRP A 147 9.51 17.18 -3.89
C TRP A 147 10.24 17.99 -4.96
N GLU A 148 11.49 17.64 -5.27
CA GLU A 148 12.27 18.26 -6.33
C GLU A 148 11.59 18.07 -7.68
N THR A 149 11.25 16.83 -8.04
CA THR A 149 10.55 16.52 -9.32
C THR A 149 9.19 17.22 -9.40
N ALA A 150 8.45 17.27 -8.31
CA ALA A 150 7.15 17.96 -8.26
C ALA A 150 7.31 19.47 -8.45
N THR A 151 8.33 20.07 -7.82
CA THR A 151 8.62 21.51 -7.92
C THR A 151 9.08 21.89 -9.33
N ASP A 152 9.98 21.10 -9.93
CA ASP A 152 10.45 21.33 -11.31
C ASP A 152 9.31 21.24 -12.32
N SER A 153 8.42 20.28 -12.15
CA SER A 153 7.24 20.11 -13.00
C SER A 153 6.30 21.32 -12.88
N LEU A 154 6.07 21.81 -11.66
CA LEU A 154 5.22 22.97 -11.39
C LEU A 154 5.85 24.25 -11.99
N GLU A 155 7.16 24.46 -11.79
CA GLU A 155 7.88 25.60 -12.34
C GLU A 155 7.84 25.58 -13.88
N SER A 156 8.04 24.42 -14.50
CA SER A 156 7.93 24.25 -15.95
C SER A 156 6.53 24.60 -16.46
N ALA A 157 5.48 24.16 -15.77
CA ALA A 157 4.11 24.50 -16.12
C ALA A 157 3.84 26.01 -16.02
N TYR A 158 4.33 26.69 -14.97
CA TYR A 158 4.22 28.13 -14.84
C TYR A 158 4.96 28.86 -15.95
N ARG A 159 6.20 28.48 -16.25
CA ARG A 159 6.99 29.09 -17.34
C ARG A 159 6.26 28.96 -18.68
N HIS A 160 5.63 27.84 -18.94
CA HIS A 160 4.86 27.63 -20.17
C HIS A 160 3.59 28.48 -20.22
N ALA A 161 2.90 28.63 -19.09
CA ALA A 161 1.66 29.42 -19.01
C ALA A 161 1.88 30.95 -19.20
N ILE A 162 3.05 31.47 -18.79
CA ILE A 162 3.37 32.91 -18.90
C ILE A 162 4.04 33.28 -20.22
N GLN A 163 4.42 32.33 -21.07
CA GLN A 163 4.92 32.65 -22.40
C GLN A 163 3.81 33.28 -23.24
N PRO A 164 4.03 34.46 -23.85
CA PRO A 164 3.04 35.07 -24.71
C PRO A 164 2.79 34.12 -25.90
N LYS A 165 1.52 33.80 -26.16
CA LYS A 165 1.14 33.08 -27.38
C LYS A 165 1.52 34.00 -28.55
N THR A 166 2.63 33.74 -29.23
CA THR A 166 2.93 34.31 -30.52
C THR A 166 1.81 33.94 -31.48
N ARG A 167 1.08 34.96 -31.92
CA ARG A 167 0.04 34.82 -32.98
C ARG A 167 0.70 34.64 -34.32
#